data_ea5a19132f0289fc008a3804ef8f4217
#
_entry.id   ea5a19132f0289fc008a3804ef8f4217
#
_cell.length_a   1.000
_cell.length_b   1.000
_cell.length_c   1.000
_cell.angle_alpha   90.00
_cell.angle_beta   90.00
_cell.angle_gamma   90.00
#
_symmetry.space_group_name_H-M   'P 1'
#
loop_
_entity.id
_entity.type
_entity.pdbx_description
1 polymer ?
#
loop_
_entity_poly.entity_id
_entity_poly.type
_entity_poly.pdbx_seq_one_letter_code
_entity_poly.pdbx_strand_id
1 'polypeptide(L)'
;MKLIVSKGNLLRGVNIVSKAVPTRTTMAILECILIDASTNEIKLMANDMELGIETRIEGIIEERGVIALDAKIFSEIVRKLPDSDVTIETDASFKTIISCEKAKFNIVGKSGDDFSYIPYIEKNESIVISQFTLKEVIRQTIFSIADNDNNKLMTGELFEINENEWKVVSLDGHRISIRNIELKNNYNHKKVVVPGKTLQEISKIIPGGVDDDVLIYLTDNHIVFDFDTTTVVSRLIEGEYFKIDQMLSSDYETKVKVNKKELLDCIDRSTLLVKEGDKKPIIMNVTDGNMELKINSFIGSMNEDIDIEKEGKDILIGFNPKFFIDALRVIDEEEVSLYMVNPKAPCFIKDDEGKFIYLILPVNFNTATN
;
A
#
# COMPACT_ATOMS: atom_id res chain seq x y z
N MET A 1 29.44 2.69 -22.73
CA MET A 1 28.20 3.45 -22.55
C MET A 1 28.52 4.84 -22.01
N LYS A 2 27.90 5.90 -22.58
CA LYS A 2 28.07 7.26 -22.05
C LYS A 2 26.73 8.02 -22.12
N LEU A 3 26.29 8.54 -20.96
CA LEU A 3 24.99 9.20 -20.77
C LEU A 3 25.17 10.56 -20.09
N ILE A 4 24.32 11.53 -20.46
CA ILE A 4 24.19 12.80 -19.74
C ILE A 4 22.73 12.97 -19.34
N VAL A 5 22.45 13.09 -18.04
CA VAL A 5 21.10 13.16 -17.48
C VAL A 5 21.08 14.24 -16.40
N SER A 6 20.04 15.07 -16.35
CA SER A 6 19.89 15.99 -15.21
C SER A 6 19.78 15.21 -13.89
N LYS A 7 20.38 15.73 -12.83
CA LYS A 7 20.29 15.10 -11.48
C LYS A 7 18.83 14.86 -11.09
N GLY A 8 17.93 15.80 -11.38
CA GLY A 8 16.51 15.68 -11.04
C GLY A 8 15.84 14.46 -11.67
N ASN A 9 16.03 14.27 -13.00
CA ASN A 9 15.48 13.11 -13.72
C ASN A 9 16.11 11.80 -13.24
N LEU A 10 17.42 11.79 -13.03
CA LEU A 10 18.14 10.60 -12.56
C LEU A 10 17.68 10.21 -11.14
N LEU A 11 17.57 11.17 -10.23
CA LEU A 11 17.13 10.94 -8.85
C LEU A 11 15.69 10.43 -8.80
N ARG A 12 14.80 11.02 -9.59
CA ARG A 12 13.41 10.56 -9.71
C ARG A 12 13.36 9.10 -10.17
N GLY A 13 14.04 8.77 -11.26
CA GLY A 13 14.05 7.41 -11.81
C GLY A 13 14.65 6.39 -10.83
N VAL A 14 15.78 6.71 -10.20
CA VAL A 14 16.42 5.87 -9.18
C VAL A 14 15.49 5.64 -7.98
N ASN A 15 14.82 6.68 -7.48
CA ASN A 15 13.89 6.55 -6.35
C ASN A 15 12.69 5.65 -6.69
N ILE A 16 12.21 5.69 -7.94
CA ILE A 16 11.11 4.86 -8.42
C ILE A 16 11.56 3.39 -8.45
N VAL A 17 12.61 3.05 -9.19
CA VAL A 17 13.00 1.65 -9.38
C VAL A 17 13.58 1.01 -8.13
N SER A 18 14.19 1.80 -7.22
CA SER A 18 14.70 1.29 -5.94
C SER A 18 13.65 0.59 -5.08
N LYS A 19 12.35 0.83 -5.33
CA LYS A 19 11.25 0.16 -4.63
C LYS A 19 11.12 -1.33 -4.97
N ALA A 20 11.67 -1.75 -6.10
CA ALA A 20 11.75 -3.16 -6.50
C ALA A 20 13.08 -3.84 -6.15
N VAL A 21 14.01 -3.13 -5.55
CA VAL A 21 15.27 -3.74 -5.06
C VAL A 21 15.00 -4.53 -3.78
N PRO A 22 15.33 -5.82 -3.71
CA PRO A 22 15.09 -6.63 -2.52
C PRO A 22 15.98 -6.20 -1.35
N THR A 23 15.44 -6.23 -0.13
CA THR A 23 16.20 -5.95 1.09
C THR A 23 17.17 -7.09 1.46
N ARG A 24 16.90 -8.31 1.01
CA ARG A 24 17.73 -9.51 1.18
C ARG A 24 17.56 -10.40 -0.04
N THR A 25 18.66 -10.82 -0.63
CA THR A 25 18.67 -11.77 -1.75
C THR A 25 19.95 -12.58 -1.75
N THR A 26 19.90 -13.77 -2.33
CA THR A 26 21.09 -14.60 -2.62
C THR A 26 21.67 -14.32 -4.01
N MET A 27 20.92 -13.57 -4.83
CA MET A 27 21.30 -13.21 -6.19
C MET A 27 21.84 -11.78 -6.22
N ALA A 28 23.16 -11.64 -6.16
CA ALA A 28 23.82 -10.33 -6.09
C ALA A 28 23.49 -9.36 -7.25
N ILE A 29 22.97 -9.84 -8.37
CA ILE A 29 22.53 -8.99 -9.48
C ILE A 29 21.23 -8.24 -9.16
N LEU A 30 20.34 -8.82 -8.35
CA LEU A 30 19.09 -8.19 -7.94
C LEU A 30 19.29 -7.04 -6.94
N GLU A 31 20.48 -6.93 -6.32
CA GLU A 31 20.85 -5.77 -5.50
C GLU A 31 21.19 -4.53 -6.34
N CYS A 32 21.14 -4.67 -7.68
CA CYS A 32 21.51 -3.62 -8.60
C CYS A 32 20.29 -2.95 -9.24
N ILE A 33 20.48 -1.70 -9.66
CA ILE A 33 19.66 -1.02 -10.67
C ILE A 33 20.33 -1.20 -12.02
N LEU A 34 19.57 -1.69 -12.99
CA LEU A 34 19.99 -1.76 -14.39
C LEU A 34 19.76 -0.40 -15.04
N ILE A 35 20.75 0.11 -15.73
CA ILE A 35 20.66 1.25 -16.65
C ILE A 35 20.79 0.67 -18.05
N ASP A 36 19.71 0.72 -18.84
CA ASP A 36 19.66 0.25 -20.22
C ASP A 36 19.48 1.44 -21.17
N ALA A 37 20.50 1.70 -21.93
CA ALA A 37 20.53 2.68 -23.00
C ALA A 37 20.95 2.01 -24.34
N SER A 38 20.55 0.76 -24.55
CA SER A 38 20.82 0.01 -25.78
C SER A 38 20.00 0.52 -26.97
N THR A 39 18.89 1.20 -26.69
CA THR A 39 17.99 1.83 -27.68
C THR A 39 18.16 3.35 -27.69
N ASN A 40 17.13 4.09 -28.12
CA ASN A 40 17.09 5.56 -28.08
C ASN A 40 16.49 6.11 -26.78
N GLU A 41 16.18 5.25 -25.82
CA GLU A 41 15.61 5.60 -24.53
C GLU A 41 16.57 5.18 -23.41
N ILE A 42 16.59 5.95 -22.33
CA ILE A 42 17.29 5.57 -21.10
C ILE A 42 16.27 4.96 -20.16
N LYS A 43 16.42 3.68 -19.87
CA LYS A 43 15.56 2.92 -18.96
C LYS A 43 16.33 2.57 -17.69
N LEU A 44 15.69 2.76 -16.57
CA LEU A 44 16.13 2.23 -15.29
C LEU A 44 15.22 1.08 -14.91
N MET A 45 15.78 -0.01 -14.38
CA MET A 45 15.02 -1.18 -13.96
C MET A 45 15.56 -1.75 -12.66
N ALA A 46 14.66 -2.29 -11.85
CA ALA A 46 14.99 -3.19 -10.75
C ALA A 46 13.89 -4.23 -10.58
N ASN A 47 14.22 -5.39 -10.03
CA ASN A 47 13.23 -6.42 -9.70
C ASN A 47 13.73 -7.33 -8.58
N ASP A 48 12.78 -7.98 -7.90
CA ASP A 48 13.05 -9.01 -6.87
C ASP A 48 12.48 -10.38 -7.24
N MET A 49 12.15 -10.60 -8.52
CA MET A 49 11.50 -11.77 -9.12
C MET A 49 9.97 -11.86 -8.87
N GLU A 50 9.42 -11.09 -7.93
CA GLU A 50 7.98 -10.97 -7.68
C GLU A 50 7.46 -9.60 -8.13
N LEU A 51 8.24 -8.56 -7.90
CA LEU A 51 7.95 -7.18 -8.26
C LEU A 51 9.07 -6.63 -9.13
N GLY A 52 8.74 -6.17 -10.34
CA GLY A 52 9.64 -5.47 -11.25
C GLY A 52 9.15 -4.06 -11.54
N ILE A 53 10.05 -3.10 -11.57
CA ILE A 53 9.76 -1.70 -11.93
C ILE A 53 10.74 -1.24 -13.01
N GLU A 54 10.18 -0.75 -14.10
CA GLU A 54 10.90 -0.05 -15.17
C GLU A 54 10.42 1.38 -15.24
N THR A 55 11.32 2.33 -15.40
CA THR A 55 10.97 3.72 -15.68
C THR A 55 11.90 4.32 -16.73
N ARG A 56 11.35 5.14 -17.62
CA ARG A 56 12.13 5.89 -18.61
C ARG A 56 12.44 7.27 -18.08
N ILE A 57 13.66 7.71 -18.33
CA ILE A 57 14.13 9.04 -17.94
C ILE A 57 14.67 9.79 -19.16
N GLU A 58 14.50 11.10 -19.16
CA GLU A 58 15.05 11.95 -20.22
C GLU A 58 16.54 12.19 -20.00
N GLY A 59 17.29 12.16 -21.08
CA GLY A 59 18.72 12.41 -21.12
C GLY A 59 19.32 12.24 -22.50
N ILE A 60 20.61 12.47 -22.63
CA ILE A 60 21.38 12.34 -23.87
C ILE A 60 22.16 11.04 -23.83
N ILE A 61 22.05 10.23 -24.87
CA ILE A 61 22.83 9.02 -25.08
C ILE A 61 23.96 9.37 -26.06
N GLU A 62 25.19 9.53 -25.55
CA GLU A 62 26.36 9.72 -26.42
C GLU A 62 26.89 8.37 -26.92
N GLU A 63 26.90 7.35 -26.04
CA GLU A 63 27.29 5.99 -26.37
C GLU A 63 26.29 5.01 -25.75
N ARG A 64 25.76 4.12 -26.59
CA ARG A 64 24.82 3.07 -26.14
C ARG A 64 25.51 2.04 -25.25
N GLY A 65 24.71 1.38 -24.42
CA GLY A 65 25.15 0.26 -23.59
C GLY A 65 24.23 -0.02 -22.42
N VAL A 66 24.63 -1.03 -21.65
CA VAL A 66 23.86 -1.51 -20.50
C VAL A 66 24.81 -1.74 -19.33
N ILE A 67 24.43 -1.38 -18.13
CA ILE A 67 25.19 -1.58 -16.90
C ILE A 67 24.29 -1.79 -15.71
N ALA A 68 24.64 -2.71 -14.81
CA ALA A 68 23.99 -2.90 -13.53
C ALA A 68 24.87 -2.32 -12.40
N LEU A 69 24.35 -1.36 -11.65
CA LEU A 69 25.05 -0.69 -10.55
C LEU A 69 24.40 -1.05 -9.22
N ASP A 70 25.22 -1.26 -8.17
CA ASP A 70 24.71 -1.45 -6.81
C ASP A 70 23.72 -0.35 -6.43
N ALA A 71 22.48 -0.74 -6.13
CA ALA A 71 21.36 0.18 -5.94
C ALA A 71 21.59 1.13 -4.75
N LYS A 72 22.16 0.62 -3.66
CA LYS A 72 22.40 1.40 -2.46
C LYS A 72 23.48 2.45 -2.70
N ILE A 73 24.59 2.05 -3.26
CA ILE A 73 25.74 2.95 -3.55
C ILE A 73 25.30 3.98 -4.59
N PHE A 74 24.68 3.54 -5.68
CA PHE A 74 24.22 4.40 -6.76
C PHE A 74 23.21 5.45 -6.29
N SER A 75 22.18 5.01 -5.53
CA SER A 75 21.18 5.93 -4.96
C SER A 75 21.79 6.96 -4.01
N GLU A 76 22.75 6.57 -3.16
CA GLU A 76 23.44 7.48 -2.25
C GLU A 76 24.29 8.51 -2.99
N ILE A 77 24.98 8.09 -4.05
CA ILE A 77 25.76 8.99 -4.90
C ILE A 77 24.82 10.02 -5.55
N VAL A 78 23.80 9.56 -6.27
CA VAL A 78 22.88 10.45 -7.00
C VAL A 78 22.19 11.44 -6.07
N ARG A 79 21.80 11.02 -4.86
CA ARG A 79 21.17 11.89 -3.87
C ARG A 79 22.07 13.04 -3.44
N LYS A 80 23.38 12.78 -3.31
CA LYS A 80 24.38 13.74 -2.79
C LYS A 80 25.06 14.57 -3.86
N LEU A 81 24.83 14.31 -5.16
CA LEU A 81 25.37 15.14 -6.24
C LEU A 81 24.79 16.56 -6.20
N PRO A 82 25.54 17.56 -6.72
CA PRO A 82 25.01 18.89 -7.00
C PRO A 82 23.81 18.85 -7.94
N ASP A 83 22.99 19.89 -7.96
CA ASP A 83 21.84 20.02 -8.85
C ASP A 83 22.28 20.52 -10.24
N SER A 84 22.87 19.60 -11.01
CA SER A 84 23.43 19.85 -12.33
C SER A 84 23.37 18.57 -13.18
N ASP A 85 23.86 18.63 -14.40
CA ASP A 85 23.95 17.46 -15.28
C ASP A 85 24.94 16.43 -14.75
N VAL A 86 24.52 15.17 -14.79
CA VAL A 86 25.31 14.01 -14.37
C VAL A 86 25.74 13.24 -15.60
N THR A 87 27.04 13.03 -15.75
CA THR A 87 27.60 12.14 -16.78
C THR A 87 27.87 10.78 -16.15
N ILE A 88 27.37 9.73 -16.79
CA ILE A 88 27.64 8.33 -16.44
C ILE A 88 28.37 7.68 -17.61
N GLU A 89 29.61 7.27 -17.37
CA GLU A 89 30.47 6.66 -18.38
C GLU A 89 30.96 5.28 -17.90
N THR A 90 30.74 4.24 -18.69
CA THR A 90 31.11 2.86 -18.36
C THR A 90 31.98 2.27 -19.45
N ASP A 91 33.11 1.70 -19.05
CA ASP A 91 34.04 1.00 -19.96
C ASP A 91 33.69 -0.51 -20.14
N ALA A 92 34.47 -1.19 -20.99
CA ALA A 92 34.30 -2.61 -21.27
C ALA A 92 34.59 -3.54 -20.06
N SER A 93 35.23 -3.02 -19.01
CA SER A 93 35.49 -3.73 -17.74
C SER A 93 34.47 -3.42 -16.63
N PHE A 94 33.36 -2.79 -17.00
CA PHE A 94 32.28 -2.36 -16.10
C PHE A 94 32.69 -1.30 -15.07
N LYS A 95 33.85 -0.68 -15.22
CA LYS A 95 34.20 0.49 -14.42
C LYS A 95 33.33 1.65 -14.85
N THR A 96 32.61 2.21 -13.90
CA THR A 96 31.65 3.28 -14.14
C THR A 96 32.09 4.55 -13.41
N ILE A 97 32.21 5.62 -14.19
CA ILE A 97 32.52 6.96 -13.72
C ILE A 97 31.21 7.74 -13.69
N ILE A 98 30.86 8.28 -12.51
CA ILE A 98 29.72 9.18 -12.33
C ILE A 98 30.30 10.54 -11.98
N SER A 99 30.11 11.53 -12.83
CA SER A 99 30.63 12.88 -12.65
C SER A 99 29.52 13.94 -12.72
N CYS A 100 29.63 14.94 -11.87
CA CYS A 100 28.73 16.09 -11.82
C CYS A 100 29.54 17.27 -11.29
N GLU A 101 29.68 18.33 -12.09
CA GLU A 101 30.59 19.48 -11.77
C GLU A 101 32.03 19.02 -11.41
N LYS A 102 32.39 19.26 -10.15
CA LYS A 102 33.69 18.85 -9.60
C LYS A 102 33.71 17.49 -8.92
N ALA A 103 32.52 16.92 -8.68
CA ALA A 103 32.40 15.62 -8.05
C ALA A 103 32.62 14.51 -9.09
N LYS A 104 33.41 13.50 -8.71
CA LYS A 104 33.72 12.35 -9.54
C LYS A 104 33.79 11.09 -8.68
N PHE A 105 32.95 10.10 -9.02
CA PHE A 105 32.93 8.81 -8.36
C PHE A 105 33.35 7.73 -9.38
N ASN A 106 34.13 6.77 -8.89
CA ASN A 106 34.50 5.57 -9.67
C ASN A 106 33.97 4.37 -8.93
N ILE A 107 33.05 3.64 -9.55
CA ILE A 107 32.45 2.42 -9.00
C ILE A 107 32.57 1.29 -10.02
N VAL A 108 32.49 0.06 -9.55
CA VAL A 108 32.49 -1.12 -10.43
C VAL A 108 31.07 -1.63 -10.52
N GLY A 109 30.56 -1.73 -11.74
CA GLY A 109 29.26 -2.31 -12.03
C GLY A 109 29.37 -3.81 -12.33
N LYS A 110 28.24 -4.39 -12.74
CA LYS A 110 28.10 -5.76 -13.24
C LYS A 110 27.58 -5.73 -14.65
N SER A 111 27.82 -6.83 -15.41
CA SER A 111 27.20 -6.98 -16.74
C SER A 111 25.69 -6.87 -16.67
N GLY A 112 25.10 -6.10 -17.58
CA GLY A 112 23.65 -6.08 -17.75
C GLY A 112 23.08 -7.40 -18.30
N ASP A 113 23.91 -8.23 -18.94
CA ASP A 113 23.48 -9.51 -19.50
C ASP A 113 23.06 -10.52 -18.42
N ASP A 114 23.60 -10.37 -17.20
CA ASP A 114 23.26 -11.20 -16.05
C ASP A 114 21.96 -10.76 -15.37
N PHE A 115 21.39 -9.62 -15.75
CA PHE A 115 20.21 -9.07 -15.13
C PHE A 115 18.94 -9.79 -15.61
N SER A 116 18.12 -10.23 -14.66
CA SER A 116 16.82 -10.83 -14.97
C SER A 116 15.83 -9.72 -15.36
N TYR A 117 15.55 -9.61 -16.66
CA TYR A 117 14.60 -8.63 -17.16
C TYR A 117 13.17 -8.90 -16.64
N ILE A 118 12.42 -7.82 -16.51
CA ILE A 118 10.99 -7.89 -16.21
C ILE A 118 10.30 -8.64 -17.35
N PRO A 119 9.45 -9.65 -17.09
CA PRO A 119 8.79 -10.41 -18.13
C PRO A 119 7.93 -9.48 -19.00
N TYR A 120 7.99 -9.69 -20.30
CA TYR A 120 7.07 -9.04 -21.22
C TYR A 120 5.66 -9.58 -21.00
N ILE A 121 4.73 -8.69 -20.65
CA ILE A 121 3.32 -9.02 -20.46
C ILE A 121 2.52 -8.40 -21.61
N GLU A 122 1.73 -9.22 -22.28
CA GLU A 122 0.85 -8.77 -23.34
C GLU A 122 -0.25 -7.84 -22.77
N LYS A 123 -0.31 -6.61 -23.29
CA LYS A 123 -1.20 -5.55 -22.82
C LYS A 123 -2.46 -5.47 -23.71
N ASN A 124 -3.41 -6.39 -23.50
CA ASN A 124 -4.61 -6.49 -24.32
C ASN A 124 -5.71 -5.52 -23.90
N GLU A 125 -6.30 -5.71 -22.73
CA GLU A 125 -7.38 -4.90 -22.19
C GLU A 125 -6.90 -4.20 -20.92
N SER A 126 -6.97 -2.87 -20.88
CA SER A 126 -6.61 -2.09 -19.69
C SER A 126 -7.84 -1.63 -18.93
N ILE A 127 -7.78 -1.75 -17.62
CA ILE A 127 -8.69 -1.05 -16.71
C ILE A 127 -8.08 0.33 -16.47
N VAL A 128 -8.87 1.38 -16.70
CA VAL A 128 -8.41 2.76 -16.59
C VAL A 128 -8.95 3.38 -15.32
N ILE A 129 -8.05 3.91 -14.49
CA ILE A 129 -8.39 4.59 -13.25
C ILE A 129 -7.45 5.79 -13.04
N SER A 130 -7.90 6.86 -12.37
CA SER A 130 -6.99 7.96 -12.06
C SER A 130 -5.94 7.57 -11.01
N GLN A 131 -4.77 8.17 -11.10
CA GLN A 131 -3.69 7.98 -10.12
C GLN A 131 -4.16 8.32 -8.69
N PHE A 132 -4.95 9.37 -8.55
CA PHE A 132 -5.56 9.77 -7.28
C PHE A 132 -6.44 8.66 -6.72
N THR A 133 -7.38 8.12 -7.51
CA THR A 133 -8.31 7.08 -7.06
C THR A 133 -7.57 5.82 -6.65
N LEU A 134 -6.58 5.35 -7.43
CA LEU A 134 -5.79 4.17 -7.07
C LEU A 134 -5.06 4.37 -5.74
N LYS A 135 -4.46 5.53 -5.54
CA LYS A 135 -3.73 5.86 -4.31
C LYS A 135 -4.66 5.89 -3.10
N GLU A 136 -5.85 6.47 -3.24
CA GLU A 136 -6.87 6.52 -2.19
C GLU A 136 -7.41 5.14 -1.84
N VAL A 137 -7.70 4.31 -2.84
CA VAL A 137 -8.14 2.93 -2.61
C VAL A 137 -7.11 2.16 -1.81
N ILE A 138 -5.83 2.21 -2.21
CA ILE A 138 -4.75 1.55 -1.46
C ILE A 138 -4.67 2.12 -0.04
N ARG A 139 -4.69 3.44 0.15
CA ARG A 139 -4.66 4.10 1.48
C ARG A 139 -5.76 3.58 2.40
N GLN A 140 -6.97 3.38 1.84
CA GLN A 140 -8.18 3.03 2.58
C GLN A 140 -8.33 1.54 2.86
N THR A 141 -7.47 0.68 2.29
CA THR A 141 -7.60 -0.78 2.45
C THR A 141 -6.34 -1.46 2.95
N ILE A 142 -5.15 -1.03 2.53
CA ILE A 142 -3.87 -1.74 2.72
C ILE A 142 -3.51 -2.02 4.19
N PHE A 143 -4.01 -1.23 5.14
CA PHE A 143 -3.71 -1.38 6.55
C PHE A 143 -4.32 -2.64 7.20
N SER A 144 -5.26 -3.28 6.52
CA SER A 144 -5.94 -4.50 7.02
C SER A 144 -5.35 -5.80 6.49
N ILE A 145 -4.30 -5.78 5.67
CA ILE A 145 -3.58 -7.01 5.29
C ILE A 145 -2.78 -7.56 6.48
N ALA A 146 -2.50 -8.87 6.46
CA ALA A 146 -1.61 -9.49 7.42
C ALA A 146 -0.14 -9.18 7.09
N ASP A 147 0.65 -8.79 8.08
CA ASP A 147 2.08 -8.49 7.91
C ASP A 147 2.91 -9.74 7.59
N ASN A 148 2.57 -10.85 8.23
CA ASN A 148 3.24 -12.12 8.04
C ASN A 148 2.28 -13.24 8.43
N ASP A 149 1.78 -13.97 7.45
CA ASP A 149 0.81 -15.03 7.68
C ASP A 149 1.24 -16.32 7.00
N ASN A 150 0.89 -17.44 7.64
CA ASN A 150 0.96 -18.76 7.04
C ASN A 150 0.04 -18.89 5.82
N ASN A 151 -0.99 -18.06 5.73
CA ASN A 151 -1.85 -17.93 4.57
C ASN A 151 -1.48 -16.69 3.73
N LYS A 152 -0.77 -16.90 2.64
CA LYS A 152 -0.30 -15.85 1.73
C LYS A 152 -1.41 -14.95 1.18
N LEU A 153 -2.65 -15.48 1.05
CA LEU A 153 -3.78 -14.70 0.56
C LEU A 153 -4.09 -13.48 1.44
N MET A 154 -3.86 -13.59 2.76
CA MET A 154 -4.07 -12.48 3.70
C MET A 154 -2.99 -11.39 3.60
N THR A 155 -1.85 -11.66 2.94
CA THR A 155 -0.79 -10.66 2.73
C THR A 155 -1.02 -9.81 1.47
N GLY A 156 -2.12 -10.04 0.77
CA GLY A 156 -2.53 -9.30 -0.41
C GLY A 156 -3.95 -8.78 -0.33
N GLU A 157 -4.31 -7.98 -1.31
CA GLU A 157 -5.66 -7.45 -1.48
C GLU A 157 -6.36 -8.15 -2.64
N LEU A 158 -7.62 -8.49 -2.43
CA LEU A 158 -8.52 -8.93 -3.50
C LEU A 158 -8.90 -7.73 -4.37
N PHE A 159 -8.69 -7.84 -5.67
CA PHE A 159 -9.28 -6.98 -6.69
C PHE A 159 -10.35 -7.79 -7.42
N GLU A 160 -11.60 -7.40 -7.25
CA GLU A 160 -12.74 -8.01 -7.92
C GLU A 160 -13.44 -6.95 -8.77
N ILE A 161 -13.41 -7.14 -10.09
CA ILE A 161 -13.97 -6.24 -11.08
C ILE A 161 -15.11 -6.96 -11.76
N ASN A 162 -16.27 -6.31 -11.82
CA ASN A 162 -17.44 -6.82 -12.50
C ASN A 162 -18.21 -5.66 -13.15
N GLU A 163 -18.28 -5.65 -14.45
CA GLU A 163 -18.81 -4.51 -15.22
C GLU A 163 -18.10 -3.20 -14.84
N ASN A 164 -18.82 -2.20 -14.33
CA ASN A 164 -18.26 -0.92 -13.87
C ASN A 164 -17.99 -0.87 -12.35
N GLU A 165 -18.11 -1.99 -11.66
CA GLU A 165 -17.83 -2.07 -10.23
C GLU A 165 -16.43 -2.65 -9.98
N TRP A 166 -15.64 -1.97 -9.15
CA TRP A 166 -14.38 -2.49 -8.63
C TRP A 166 -14.42 -2.54 -7.12
N LYS A 167 -14.40 -3.75 -6.59
CA LYS A 167 -14.35 -4.04 -5.16
C LYS A 167 -12.94 -4.43 -4.76
N VAL A 168 -12.37 -3.73 -3.79
CA VAL A 168 -11.07 -4.01 -3.20
C VAL A 168 -11.25 -4.45 -1.76
N VAL A 169 -10.61 -5.56 -1.39
CA VAL A 169 -10.75 -6.15 -0.05
C VAL A 169 -9.41 -6.55 0.52
N SER A 170 -9.20 -6.22 1.77
CA SER A 170 -8.09 -6.71 2.60
C SER A 170 -8.59 -7.26 3.93
N LEU A 171 -7.88 -8.22 4.50
CA LEU A 171 -8.21 -8.81 5.81
C LEU A 171 -6.97 -9.46 6.47
N ASP A 172 -7.00 -9.53 7.81
CA ASP A 172 -5.95 -10.18 8.63
C ASP A 172 -6.49 -11.22 9.63
N GLY A 173 -7.76 -11.64 9.47
CA GLY A 173 -8.45 -12.56 10.38
C GLY A 173 -9.07 -11.89 11.61
N HIS A 174 -8.83 -10.61 11.85
CA HIS A 174 -9.42 -9.82 12.94
C HIS A 174 -10.22 -8.63 12.44
N ARG A 175 -9.97 -8.18 11.23
CA ARG A 175 -10.63 -7.05 10.58
C ARG A 175 -10.70 -7.26 9.08
N ILE A 176 -11.63 -6.57 8.44
CA ILE A 176 -11.80 -6.54 6.99
C ILE A 176 -11.98 -5.09 6.58
N SER A 177 -11.29 -4.68 5.51
CA SER A 177 -11.51 -3.40 4.85
C SER A 177 -11.99 -3.64 3.44
N ILE A 178 -13.08 -2.97 3.06
CA ILE A 178 -13.68 -3.04 1.73
C ILE A 178 -13.81 -1.64 1.19
N ARG A 179 -13.42 -1.47 -0.07
CA ARG A 179 -13.68 -0.27 -0.85
C ARG A 179 -14.37 -0.63 -2.16
N ASN A 180 -15.50 0.01 -2.43
CA ASN A 180 -16.24 -0.12 -3.68
C ASN A 180 -16.05 1.16 -4.50
N ILE A 181 -15.67 1.01 -5.76
CA ILE A 181 -15.40 2.10 -6.69
C ILE A 181 -16.20 1.86 -7.95
N GLU A 182 -16.80 2.92 -8.48
CA GLU A 182 -17.41 2.92 -9.79
C GLU A 182 -16.37 3.29 -10.85
N LEU A 183 -16.18 2.39 -11.84
CA LEU A 183 -15.31 2.59 -12.98
C LEU A 183 -16.05 3.32 -14.10
N LYS A 184 -15.31 4.07 -14.92
CA LYS A 184 -15.90 4.80 -16.06
C LYS A 184 -16.42 3.89 -17.18
N ASN A 185 -15.86 2.68 -17.30
CA ASN A 185 -16.15 1.73 -18.36
C ASN A 185 -16.56 0.38 -17.76
N ASN A 186 -17.23 -0.44 -18.56
CA ASN A 186 -17.54 -1.83 -18.22
C ASN A 186 -16.38 -2.75 -18.62
N TYR A 187 -16.08 -3.69 -17.75
CA TYR A 187 -15.02 -4.68 -17.93
C TYR A 187 -15.55 -6.10 -17.68
N ASN A 188 -14.89 -7.07 -18.27
CA ASN A 188 -15.18 -8.48 -17.98
C ASN A 188 -14.86 -8.80 -16.52
N HIS A 189 -15.60 -9.75 -15.96
CA HIS A 189 -15.34 -10.20 -14.59
C HIS A 189 -13.91 -10.68 -14.40
N LYS A 190 -13.22 -10.08 -13.45
CA LYS A 190 -11.85 -10.42 -13.04
C LYS A 190 -11.78 -10.48 -11.53
N LYS A 191 -11.09 -11.51 -11.03
CA LYS A 191 -10.88 -11.69 -9.60
C LYS A 191 -9.45 -12.15 -9.35
N VAL A 192 -8.64 -11.30 -8.74
CA VAL A 192 -7.20 -11.54 -8.53
C VAL A 192 -6.78 -11.07 -7.14
N VAL A 193 -5.69 -11.64 -6.62
CA VAL A 193 -5.10 -11.20 -5.34
C VAL A 193 -3.76 -10.56 -5.61
N VAL A 194 -3.68 -9.27 -5.33
CA VAL A 194 -2.48 -8.44 -5.56
C VAL A 194 -1.66 -8.39 -4.30
N PRO A 195 -0.35 -8.66 -4.34
CA PRO A 195 0.50 -8.60 -3.15
C PRO A 195 0.47 -7.21 -2.50
N GLY A 196 0.27 -7.15 -1.19
CA GLY A 196 0.23 -5.90 -0.45
C GLY A 196 1.54 -5.11 -0.55
N LYS A 197 2.70 -5.79 -0.58
CA LYS A 197 3.99 -5.17 -0.84
C LYS A 197 3.98 -4.36 -2.15
N THR A 198 3.46 -4.92 -3.23
CA THR A 198 3.35 -4.24 -4.51
C THR A 198 2.53 -2.97 -4.40
N LEU A 199 1.34 -3.05 -3.77
CA LEU A 199 0.46 -1.89 -3.59
C LEU A 199 1.08 -0.81 -2.71
N GLN A 200 1.77 -1.21 -1.63
CA GLN A 200 2.51 -0.28 -0.77
C GLN A 200 3.63 0.45 -1.52
N GLU A 201 4.36 -0.23 -2.40
CA GLU A 201 5.41 0.43 -3.18
C GLU A 201 4.83 1.31 -4.30
N ILE A 202 3.75 0.87 -4.97
CA ILE A 202 3.04 1.68 -5.96
C ILE A 202 2.52 2.98 -5.33
N SER A 203 1.90 2.93 -4.16
CA SER A 203 1.37 4.12 -3.49
C SER A 203 2.42 5.19 -3.18
N LYS A 204 3.71 4.78 -3.07
CA LYS A 204 4.85 5.70 -2.82
C LYS A 204 5.40 6.35 -4.09
N ILE A 205 5.21 5.73 -5.26
CA ILE A 205 5.79 6.18 -6.52
C ILE A 205 4.78 6.83 -7.46
N ILE A 206 3.50 6.56 -7.32
CA ILE A 206 2.43 7.24 -8.06
C ILE A 206 2.34 8.69 -7.58
N PRO A 207 2.42 9.69 -8.50
CA PRO A 207 2.26 11.10 -8.13
C PRO A 207 0.90 11.42 -7.52
N GLY A 208 -0.19 10.86 -8.04
CA GLY A 208 -1.55 10.99 -7.51
C GLY A 208 -2.35 12.11 -8.17
N GLY A 209 -2.10 12.41 -9.44
CA GLY A 209 -2.90 13.35 -10.22
C GLY A 209 -4.34 12.86 -10.40
N VAL A 210 -5.30 13.79 -10.36
CA VAL A 210 -6.73 13.50 -10.54
C VAL A 210 -7.06 13.19 -12.00
N ASP A 211 -6.40 13.90 -12.92
CA ASP A 211 -6.59 13.79 -14.36
C ASP A 211 -5.59 12.83 -15.03
N ASP A 212 -4.61 12.34 -14.28
CA ASP A 212 -3.59 11.41 -14.77
C ASP A 212 -4.06 9.97 -14.57
N ASP A 213 -4.04 9.19 -15.62
CA ASP A 213 -4.52 7.81 -15.60
C ASP A 213 -3.42 6.80 -15.20
N VAL A 214 -3.86 5.71 -14.63
CA VAL A 214 -3.14 4.44 -14.51
C VAL A 214 -3.85 3.41 -15.36
N LEU A 215 -3.11 2.73 -16.22
CA LEU A 215 -3.59 1.60 -16.99
C LEU A 215 -3.23 0.31 -16.26
N ILE A 216 -4.22 -0.47 -15.86
CA ILE A 216 -4.03 -1.74 -15.15
C ILE A 216 -4.32 -2.88 -16.12
N TYR A 217 -3.35 -3.78 -16.31
CA TYR A 217 -3.51 -4.98 -17.13
C TYR A 217 -3.45 -6.21 -16.23
N LEU A 218 -4.35 -7.14 -16.45
CA LEU A 218 -4.46 -8.38 -15.69
C LEU A 218 -4.26 -9.58 -16.61
N THR A 219 -3.38 -10.48 -16.19
CA THR A 219 -3.23 -11.82 -16.75
C THR A 219 -3.50 -12.87 -15.67
N ASP A 220 -3.38 -14.15 -16.00
CA ASP A 220 -3.59 -15.22 -15.02
C ASP A 220 -2.62 -15.15 -13.83
N ASN A 221 -1.38 -14.67 -14.06
CA ASN A 221 -0.31 -14.73 -13.06
C ASN A 221 0.30 -13.37 -12.71
N HIS A 222 -0.03 -12.30 -13.45
CA HIS A 222 0.57 -10.99 -13.28
C HIS A 222 -0.44 -9.86 -13.34
N ILE A 223 -0.13 -8.80 -12.64
CA ILE A 223 -0.75 -7.49 -12.77
C ILE A 223 0.30 -6.48 -13.22
N VAL A 224 -0.07 -5.60 -14.14
CA VAL A 224 0.77 -4.52 -14.64
C VAL A 224 0.09 -3.20 -14.37
N PHE A 225 0.84 -2.23 -13.86
CA PHE A 225 0.41 -0.86 -13.71
C PHE A 225 1.30 0.02 -14.58
N ASP A 226 0.69 0.71 -15.55
CA ASP A 226 1.38 1.69 -16.39
C ASP A 226 0.89 3.09 -16.05
N PHE A 227 1.81 3.97 -15.72
CA PHE A 227 1.52 5.37 -15.46
C PHE A 227 2.74 6.22 -15.83
N ASP A 228 2.53 7.39 -16.38
CA ASP A 228 3.56 8.29 -16.87
C ASP A 228 4.60 7.55 -17.77
N THR A 229 5.82 7.48 -17.30
CA THR A 229 6.93 6.75 -17.96
C THR A 229 7.29 5.46 -17.26
N THR A 230 6.46 5.00 -16.33
CA THR A 230 6.75 3.90 -15.41
C THR A 230 5.84 2.72 -15.65
N THR A 231 6.42 1.53 -15.72
CA THR A 231 5.73 0.23 -15.75
C THR A 231 6.10 -0.55 -14.50
N VAL A 232 5.09 -0.99 -13.76
CA VAL A 232 5.24 -1.89 -12.61
C VAL A 232 4.61 -3.23 -12.95
N VAL A 233 5.37 -4.30 -12.86
CA VAL A 233 4.89 -5.68 -13.07
C VAL A 233 5.00 -6.45 -11.76
N SER A 234 3.91 -7.07 -11.33
CA SER A 234 3.91 -7.90 -10.13
C SER A 234 3.27 -9.26 -10.38
N ARG A 235 3.82 -10.29 -9.77
CA ARG A 235 3.15 -11.59 -9.71
C ARG A 235 1.94 -11.50 -8.80
N LEU A 236 0.87 -12.20 -9.18
CA LEU A 236 -0.33 -12.33 -8.36
C LEU A 236 -0.14 -13.44 -7.32
N ILE A 237 -0.87 -13.36 -6.21
CA ILE A 237 -0.94 -14.43 -5.23
C ILE A 237 -1.95 -15.45 -5.72
N GLU A 238 -1.52 -16.69 -5.91
CA GLU A 238 -2.37 -17.79 -6.35
C GLU A 238 -3.30 -18.28 -5.22
N GLY A 239 -4.55 -18.57 -5.55
CA GLY A 239 -5.52 -19.17 -4.68
C GLY A 239 -6.89 -18.50 -4.71
N GLU A 240 -7.88 -19.16 -4.13
CA GLU A 240 -9.24 -18.61 -3.99
C GLU A 240 -9.32 -17.75 -2.72
N TYR A 241 -9.67 -16.47 -2.88
CA TYR A 241 -9.83 -15.56 -1.75
C TYR A 241 -11.04 -15.92 -0.89
N PHE A 242 -11.08 -15.43 0.33
CA PHE A 242 -12.11 -15.74 1.32
C PHE A 242 -13.50 -15.28 0.86
N LYS A 243 -14.55 -16.05 1.23
CA LYS A 243 -15.94 -15.72 0.97
C LYS A 243 -16.47 -14.71 1.98
N ILE A 244 -16.11 -13.45 1.78
CA ILE A 244 -16.41 -12.36 2.73
C ILE A 244 -17.89 -11.97 2.77
N ASP A 245 -18.66 -12.20 1.69
CA ASP A 245 -20.07 -11.81 1.62
C ASP A 245 -20.92 -12.44 2.72
N GLN A 246 -20.54 -13.63 3.20
CA GLN A 246 -21.18 -14.31 4.32
C GLN A 246 -20.90 -13.64 5.69
N MET A 247 -19.87 -12.79 5.77
CA MET A 247 -19.48 -12.06 6.99
C MET A 247 -20.11 -10.68 7.04
N LEU A 248 -20.65 -10.20 5.92
CA LEU A 248 -21.28 -8.89 5.81
C LEU A 248 -22.76 -9.00 6.18
N SER A 249 -23.13 -8.52 7.36
CA SER A 249 -24.53 -8.37 7.77
C SER A 249 -24.97 -6.92 7.67
N SER A 250 -26.19 -6.69 7.22
CA SER A 250 -26.84 -5.38 7.28
C SER A 250 -27.60 -5.18 8.59
N ASP A 251 -27.77 -6.23 9.39
CA ASP A 251 -28.55 -6.18 10.63
C ASP A 251 -27.73 -5.53 11.74
N TYR A 252 -28.38 -4.68 12.52
CA TYR A 252 -27.81 -4.10 13.73
C TYR A 252 -28.88 -3.96 14.83
N GLU A 253 -28.48 -4.03 16.08
CA GLU A 253 -29.32 -3.75 17.24
C GLU A 253 -28.94 -2.42 17.90
N THR A 254 -27.72 -1.93 17.59
CA THR A 254 -27.18 -0.65 18.09
C THR A 254 -26.49 0.07 16.95
N LYS A 255 -26.91 1.30 16.69
CA LYS A 255 -26.22 2.25 15.80
C LYS A 255 -25.74 3.42 16.62
N VAL A 256 -24.49 3.80 16.44
CA VAL A 256 -23.85 4.95 17.10
C VAL A 256 -23.32 5.89 16.05
N LYS A 257 -23.76 7.14 16.07
CA LYS A 257 -23.18 8.22 15.28
C LYS A 257 -22.32 9.08 16.20
N VAL A 258 -21.07 9.31 15.80
CA VAL A 258 -20.07 9.97 16.65
C VAL A 258 -19.12 10.83 15.80
N ASN A 259 -18.60 11.91 16.40
CA ASN A 259 -17.55 12.71 15.75
C ASN A 259 -16.28 11.85 15.63
N LYS A 260 -15.81 11.70 14.38
CA LYS A 260 -14.65 10.86 14.06
C LYS A 260 -13.40 11.30 14.79
N LYS A 261 -13.16 12.63 14.83
CA LYS A 261 -11.94 13.16 15.44
C LYS A 261 -11.91 12.94 16.94
N GLU A 262 -13.02 13.17 17.63
CA GLU A 262 -13.12 12.91 19.06
C GLU A 262 -12.89 11.44 19.39
N LEU A 263 -13.55 10.54 18.64
CA LEU A 263 -13.37 9.09 18.82
C LEU A 263 -11.92 8.67 18.57
N LEU A 264 -11.31 9.14 17.48
CA LEU A 264 -9.92 8.83 17.13
C LEU A 264 -8.96 9.34 18.21
N ASP A 265 -9.09 10.59 18.63
CA ASP A 265 -8.20 11.22 19.60
C ASP A 265 -8.31 10.54 20.98
N CYS A 266 -9.53 10.13 21.38
CA CYS A 266 -9.76 9.38 22.62
C CYS A 266 -9.11 7.98 22.58
N ILE A 267 -9.33 7.23 21.48
CA ILE A 267 -8.73 5.90 21.33
C ILE A 267 -7.19 6.01 21.25
N ASP A 268 -6.66 7.01 20.57
CA ASP A 268 -5.20 7.23 20.46
C ASP A 268 -4.58 7.52 21.84
N ARG A 269 -5.23 8.35 22.68
CA ARG A 269 -4.82 8.58 24.07
C ARG A 269 -4.81 7.29 24.91
N SER A 270 -5.77 6.39 24.68
CA SER A 270 -5.84 5.12 25.41
C SER A 270 -4.60 4.24 25.15
N THR A 271 -3.98 4.34 23.98
CA THR A 271 -2.80 3.54 23.63
C THR A 271 -1.57 3.89 24.44
N LEU A 272 -1.50 5.09 25.05
CA LEU A 272 -0.39 5.51 25.92
C LEU A 272 -0.21 4.60 27.15
N LEU A 273 -1.26 3.89 27.54
CA LEU A 273 -1.27 2.95 28.67
C LEU A 273 -1.04 1.49 28.25
N VAL A 274 -0.81 1.23 26.97
CA VAL A 274 -0.58 -0.11 26.41
C VAL A 274 0.86 -0.23 25.94
N LYS A 275 1.60 -1.20 26.46
CA LYS A 275 2.95 -1.49 25.94
C LYS A 275 2.86 -2.16 24.57
N GLU A 276 3.88 -1.95 23.75
CA GLU A 276 4.02 -2.64 22.49
C GLU A 276 4.00 -4.17 22.70
N GLY A 277 3.07 -4.86 21.99
CA GLY A 277 2.83 -6.30 22.16
C GLY A 277 1.75 -6.68 23.19
N ASP A 278 1.30 -5.79 24.04
CA ASP A 278 0.17 -6.04 24.95
C ASP A 278 -1.16 -5.97 24.21
N LYS A 279 -1.94 -7.04 24.28
CA LYS A 279 -3.28 -7.12 23.65
C LYS A 279 -4.37 -6.61 24.60
N LYS A 280 -4.21 -5.41 25.16
CA LYS A 280 -5.24 -4.83 26.05
C LYS A 280 -6.36 -4.19 25.21
N PRO A 281 -7.63 -4.63 25.40
CA PRO A 281 -8.75 -4.04 24.70
C PRO A 281 -9.10 -2.67 25.28
N ILE A 282 -9.55 -1.77 24.39
CA ILE A 282 -10.39 -0.65 24.81
C ILE A 282 -11.81 -1.15 24.96
N ILE A 283 -12.47 -0.79 26.05
CA ILE A 283 -13.85 -1.17 26.35
C ILE A 283 -14.74 0.04 26.06
N MET A 284 -15.73 -0.16 25.22
CA MET A 284 -16.74 0.82 24.85
C MET A 284 -18.04 0.47 25.56
N ASN A 285 -18.49 1.33 26.46
CA ASN A 285 -19.78 1.25 27.12
C ASN A 285 -20.72 2.29 26.51
N VAL A 286 -21.60 1.84 25.65
CA VAL A 286 -22.53 2.69 24.88
C VAL A 286 -23.87 2.73 25.58
N THR A 287 -24.27 3.92 25.99
CA THR A 287 -25.57 4.23 26.61
C THR A 287 -26.24 5.40 25.90
N ASP A 288 -27.42 5.82 26.32
CA ASP A 288 -28.14 6.93 25.68
C ASP A 288 -27.32 8.24 25.80
N GLY A 289 -26.95 8.79 24.63
CA GLY A 289 -26.24 10.05 24.49
C GLY A 289 -24.75 10.01 24.85
N ASN A 290 -24.23 8.88 25.37
CA ASN A 290 -22.87 8.79 25.88
C ASN A 290 -22.17 7.47 25.48
N MET A 291 -20.90 7.56 25.12
CA MET A 291 -20.00 6.41 24.98
C MET A 291 -18.81 6.58 25.90
N GLU A 292 -18.75 5.76 26.95
CA GLU A 292 -17.62 5.70 27.85
C GLU A 292 -16.57 4.75 27.33
N LEU A 293 -15.34 5.24 27.16
CA LEU A 293 -14.18 4.50 26.69
C LEU A 293 -13.22 4.23 27.83
N LYS A 294 -12.95 2.96 28.12
CA LYS A 294 -12.08 2.51 29.22
C LYS A 294 -10.94 1.65 28.75
N ILE A 295 -9.78 1.82 29.37
CA ILE A 295 -8.67 0.90 29.29
C ILE A 295 -8.02 0.74 30.66
N ASN A 296 -7.69 -0.52 30.99
CA ASN A 296 -6.95 -0.85 32.19
C ASN A 296 -5.71 -1.66 31.86
N SER A 297 -4.57 -1.22 32.36
CA SER A 297 -3.28 -1.90 32.18
C SER A 297 -2.48 -1.92 33.47
N PHE A 298 -1.31 -2.56 33.47
CA PHE A 298 -0.37 -2.50 34.61
C PHE A 298 0.23 -1.11 34.86
N ILE A 299 0.17 -0.21 33.84
CA ILE A 299 0.72 1.14 33.93
C ILE A 299 -0.29 2.08 34.60
N GLY A 300 -1.58 1.84 34.37
CA GLY A 300 -2.66 2.70 34.86
C GLY A 300 -3.97 2.46 34.12
N SER A 301 -4.92 3.31 34.34
CA SER A 301 -6.23 3.28 33.71
C SER A 301 -6.59 4.64 33.10
N MET A 302 -7.40 4.60 32.04
CA MET A 302 -8.02 5.75 31.42
C MET A 302 -9.53 5.50 31.35
N ASN A 303 -10.29 6.54 31.60
CA ASN A 303 -11.73 6.61 31.38
C ASN A 303 -12.06 7.95 30.74
N GLU A 304 -12.77 7.95 29.63
CA GLU A 304 -13.14 9.15 28.89
C GLU A 304 -14.54 8.97 28.30
N ASP A 305 -15.36 9.99 28.40
CA ASP A 305 -16.72 10.03 27.87
C ASP A 305 -16.76 10.84 26.59
N ILE A 306 -17.52 10.35 25.59
CA ILE A 306 -17.74 11.00 24.30
C ILE A 306 -19.24 11.12 24.06
N ASP A 307 -19.69 12.30 23.63
CA ASP A 307 -21.06 12.53 23.22
C ASP A 307 -21.38 11.79 21.92
N ILE A 308 -22.51 11.10 21.87
CA ILE A 308 -22.95 10.32 20.72
C ILE A 308 -24.45 10.48 20.45
N GLU A 309 -24.85 10.17 19.24
CA GLU A 309 -26.22 9.85 18.90
C GLU A 309 -26.38 8.32 18.82
N LYS A 310 -27.25 7.76 19.63
CA LYS A 310 -27.49 6.31 19.68
C LYS A 310 -28.91 5.96 19.24
N GLU A 311 -29.02 4.93 18.41
CA GLU A 311 -30.26 4.21 18.12
C GLU A 311 -30.14 2.76 18.59
N GLY A 312 -31.17 2.24 19.23
CA GLY A 312 -31.23 0.84 19.66
C GLY A 312 -30.73 0.60 21.09
N LYS A 313 -30.17 -0.58 21.35
CA LYS A 313 -29.83 -1.07 22.69
C LYS A 313 -28.52 -0.54 23.21
N ASP A 314 -28.39 -0.53 24.53
CA ASP A 314 -27.11 -0.31 25.19
C ASP A 314 -26.18 -1.51 24.93
N ILE A 315 -24.87 -1.25 24.80
CA ILE A 315 -23.90 -2.31 24.54
C ILE A 315 -22.57 -2.03 25.25
N LEU A 316 -22.01 -3.10 25.82
CA LEU A 316 -20.65 -3.11 26.38
C LEU A 316 -19.80 -4.07 25.57
N ILE A 317 -18.77 -3.55 24.87
CA ILE A 317 -17.98 -4.31 23.91
C ILE A 317 -16.50 -3.88 23.96
N GLY A 318 -15.58 -4.82 23.72
CA GLY A 318 -14.15 -4.54 23.72
C GLY A 318 -13.52 -4.74 22.37
N PHE A 319 -12.54 -3.89 22.01
CA PHE A 319 -11.84 -3.96 20.75
C PHE A 319 -10.32 -3.73 20.90
N ASN A 320 -9.56 -4.18 19.91
CA ASN A 320 -8.18 -3.74 19.77
C ASN A 320 -8.17 -2.26 19.31
N PRO A 321 -7.61 -1.32 20.10
CA PRO A 321 -7.64 0.10 19.77
C PRO A 321 -6.96 0.42 18.41
N LYS A 322 -5.90 -0.31 18.06
CA LYS A 322 -5.18 -0.11 16.79
C LYS A 322 -6.09 -0.28 15.57
N PHE A 323 -7.03 -1.23 15.59
CA PHE A 323 -7.89 -1.48 14.44
C PHE A 323 -8.86 -0.33 14.18
N PHE A 324 -9.37 0.31 15.25
CA PHE A 324 -10.17 1.52 15.13
C PHE A 324 -9.34 2.71 14.64
N ILE A 325 -8.15 2.90 15.21
CA ILE A 325 -7.24 3.99 14.81
C ILE A 325 -6.92 3.89 13.31
N ASP A 326 -6.56 2.71 12.83
CA ASP A 326 -6.21 2.50 11.42
C ASP A 326 -7.40 2.82 10.50
N ALA A 327 -8.62 2.36 10.83
CA ALA A 327 -9.82 2.63 10.06
C ALA A 327 -10.22 4.12 10.11
N LEU A 328 -10.26 4.73 11.31
CA LEU A 328 -10.67 6.13 11.46
C LEU A 328 -9.72 7.12 10.80
N ARG A 329 -8.42 6.81 10.71
CA ARG A 329 -7.41 7.66 10.04
C ARG A 329 -7.62 7.79 8.53
N VAL A 330 -8.27 6.84 7.91
CA VAL A 330 -8.46 6.81 6.46
C VAL A 330 -9.87 7.22 6.02
N ILE A 331 -10.79 7.41 6.94
CA ILE A 331 -12.12 7.97 6.69
C ILE A 331 -12.01 9.49 6.60
N ASP A 332 -12.59 10.08 5.57
CA ASP A 332 -12.50 11.53 5.33
C ASP A 332 -13.67 12.31 5.96
N GLU A 333 -14.80 11.64 6.22
CA GLU A 333 -16.00 12.21 6.83
C GLU A 333 -15.74 12.71 8.27
N GLU A 334 -16.45 13.76 8.68
CA GLU A 334 -16.35 14.33 10.04
C GLU A 334 -17.07 13.47 11.08
N GLU A 335 -18.11 12.75 10.68
CA GLU A 335 -18.90 11.86 11.52
C GLU A 335 -18.83 10.44 10.97
N VAL A 336 -18.83 9.46 11.88
CA VAL A 336 -18.86 8.04 11.52
C VAL A 336 -20.01 7.32 12.21
N SER A 337 -20.55 6.32 11.54
CA SER A 337 -21.58 5.44 12.08
C SER A 337 -21.00 4.07 12.39
N LEU A 338 -21.16 3.64 13.65
CA LEU A 338 -20.79 2.31 14.14
C LEU A 338 -22.06 1.45 14.24
N TYR A 339 -22.03 0.26 13.67
CA TYR A 339 -23.15 -0.68 13.67
C TYR A 339 -22.75 -1.94 14.41
N MET A 340 -23.51 -2.32 15.42
CA MET A 340 -23.23 -3.47 16.29
C MET A 340 -24.50 -4.29 16.51
N VAL A 341 -24.37 -5.61 16.61
CA VAL A 341 -25.50 -6.52 16.91
C VAL A 341 -25.46 -6.95 18.36
N ASN A 342 -24.32 -7.42 18.86
CA ASN A 342 -24.13 -7.88 20.22
C ASN A 342 -22.63 -7.86 20.58
N PRO A 343 -22.23 -8.06 21.86
CA PRO A 343 -20.84 -7.99 22.31
C PRO A 343 -19.88 -9.02 21.70
N LYS A 344 -20.35 -10.01 20.97
CA LYS A 344 -19.55 -11.06 20.32
C LYS A 344 -19.54 -10.99 18.79
N ALA A 345 -20.38 -10.13 18.23
CA ALA A 345 -20.46 -9.89 16.79
C ALA A 345 -19.53 -8.73 16.38
N PRO A 346 -19.13 -8.68 15.11
CA PRO A 346 -18.31 -7.60 14.60
C PRO A 346 -18.97 -6.22 14.77
N CYS A 347 -18.14 -5.18 14.92
CA CYS A 347 -18.54 -3.80 14.68
C CYS A 347 -18.27 -3.46 13.22
N PHE A 348 -19.23 -2.81 12.58
CA PHE A 348 -19.09 -2.27 11.23
C PHE A 348 -18.99 -0.74 11.31
N ILE A 349 -18.04 -0.19 10.56
CA ILE A 349 -17.96 1.23 10.27
C ILE A 349 -18.21 1.35 8.76
N LYS A 350 -19.26 2.01 8.37
CA LYS A 350 -19.65 2.15 6.94
C LYS A 350 -20.39 3.45 6.69
N ASP A 351 -20.29 3.94 5.46
CA ASP A 351 -21.14 5.01 4.96
C ASP A 351 -22.52 4.46 4.49
N ASP A 352 -23.46 5.39 4.31
CA ASP A 352 -24.82 5.04 3.88
C ASP A 352 -24.89 4.56 2.41
N GLU A 353 -23.88 4.94 1.59
CA GLU A 353 -23.81 4.58 0.17
C GLU A 353 -23.05 3.27 -0.08
N GLY A 354 -22.41 2.69 0.94
CA GLY A 354 -21.65 1.45 0.82
C GLY A 354 -20.33 1.58 0.06
N LYS A 355 -19.77 2.81 -0.01
CA LYS A 355 -18.48 3.06 -0.66
C LYS A 355 -17.34 2.41 0.11
N PHE A 356 -17.42 2.40 1.45
CA PHE A 356 -16.48 1.70 2.30
C PHE A 356 -17.18 0.89 3.39
N ILE A 357 -16.58 -0.20 3.79
CA ILE A 357 -16.99 -1.03 4.92
C ILE A 357 -15.75 -1.47 5.66
N TYR A 358 -15.66 -1.13 6.93
CA TYR A 358 -14.66 -1.68 7.85
C TYR A 358 -15.36 -2.56 8.87
N LEU A 359 -14.96 -3.81 8.95
CA LEU A 359 -15.42 -4.80 9.91
C LEU A 359 -14.31 -5.05 10.92
N ILE A 360 -14.60 -4.92 12.21
CA ILE A 360 -13.63 -5.13 13.30
C ILE A 360 -14.22 -6.16 14.27
N LEU A 361 -13.50 -7.27 14.48
CA LEU A 361 -13.91 -8.28 15.46
C LEU A 361 -13.67 -7.81 16.88
N PRO A 362 -14.63 -8.08 17.81
CA PRO A 362 -14.45 -7.76 19.21
C PRO A 362 -13.43 -8.68 19.87
N VAL A 363 -12.88 -8.19 20.98
CA VAL A 363 -11.95 -8.93 21.86
C VAL A 363 -12.65 -9.26 23.17
N ASN A 364 -12.52 -10.51 23.63
CA ASN A 364 -13.04 -10.89 24.94
C ASN A 364 -12.29 -10.17 26.07
N PHE A 365 -13.00 -9.68 27.06
CA PHE A 365 -12.47 -9.06 28.26
C PHE A 365 -13.23 -9.52 29.50
N ASN A 366 -12.56 -9.52 30.65
CA ASN A 366 -13.19 -9.88 31.92
C ASN A 366 -13.82 -8.65 32.56
N THR A 367 -15.11 -8.68 32.81
CA THR A 367 -15.85 -7.62 33.50
C THR A 367 -15.55 -7.55 34.99
N ALA A 368 -14.90 -8.57 35.58
CA ALA A 368 -14.63 -8.67 37.00
C ALA A 368 -13.37 -7.92 37.50
N THR A 369 -12.59 -7.33 36.60
CA THR A 369 -11.31 -6.62 36.90
C THR A 369 -11.32 -5.14 36.51
N ASN A 370 -12.49 -4.58 36.23
CA ASN A 370 -12.62 -3.18 35.78
C ASN A 370 -13.39 -2.34 36.80
#